data_2bf4ce87beb141bccf58d3d39bc20762
#
_entry.id   2bf4ce87beb141bccf58d3d39bc20762
#
_cell.length_a   1.000
_cell.length_b   1.000
_cell.length_c   1.000
_cell.angle_alpha   90.00
_cell.angle_beta   90.00
_cell.angle_gamma   90.00
#
_symmetry.space_group_name_H-M   'P 1'
#
loop_
_entity.id
_entity.type
_entity.pdbx_description
1 polymer ?
#
loop_
_entity_poly.entity_id
_entity_poly.type
_entity_poly.pdbx_seq_one_letter_code
_entity_poly.pdbx_strand_id
1 'polypeptide(L)'
;MKSKSRTYRQLRRLPTFIERFEYLSLQGQVGIDTFGFDRWMNQAFYQSYEWKRVRQQVIARDLGCDLGMPGYEIHERLLIHHINPLTPEDLRNGADLALDLDNLITTCHRTHNAIHYGDESLLPRPVIQRTPGDTKLW
;
A
#
# COMPACT_ATOMS: atom_id res chain seq x y z
N MET A 1 17.81 2.97 -15.27
CA MET A 1 17.14 2.34 -14.13
C MET A 1 16.59 3.41 -13.22
N LYS A 2 15.31 3.30 -12.89
CA LYS A 2 14.65 4.25 -12.00
C LYS A 2 15.06 3.95 -10.56
N SER A 3 15.63 4.93 -9.85
CA SER A 3 15.96 4.74 -8.45
C SER A 3 14.71 4.87 -7.58
N LYS A 4 14.64 4.05 -6.54
CA LYS A 4 13.56 4.11 -5.58
C LYS A 4 13.83 5.24 -4.59
N SER A 5 12.93 6.22 -4.53
CA SER A 5 13.04 7.32 -3.57
C SER A 5 12.51 6.94 -2.18
N ARG A 6 11.61 5.95 -2.12
CA ARG A 6 10.99 5.46 -0.88
C ARG A 6 11.02 3.94 -0.88
N THR A 7 11.17 3.34 0.29
CA THR A 7 11.30 1.88 0.40
C THR A 7 10.55 1.34 1.62
N TYR A 8 10.22 0.06 1.56
CA TYR A 8 9.67 -0.66 2.70
C TYR A 8 10.64 -0.65 3.89
N ARG A 9 11.94 -0.76 3.64
CA ARG A 9 12.95 -0.72 4.71
C ARG A 9 12.87 0.55 5.52
N GLN A 10 12.68 1.68 4.88
CA GLN A 10 12.51 2.95 5.55
C GLN A 10 11.17 3.04 6.25
N LEU A 11 10.11 2.58 5.58
CA LEU A 11 8.75 2.59 6.11
C LEU A 11 8.64 1.81 7.42
N ARG A 12 9.21 0.62 7.46
CA ARG A 12 9.10 -0.27 8.62
C ARG A 12 9.74 0.30 9.88
N ARG A 13 10.64 1.27 9.74
CA ARG A 13 11.28 1.93 10.88
C ARG A 13 10.40 2.97 11.53
N LEU A 14 9.34 3.38 10.86
CA LEU A 14 8.42 4.39 11.41
C LEU A 14 7.49 3.73 12.41
N PRO A 15 7.43 4.24 13.65
CA PRO A 15 6.75 3.54 14.75
C PRO A 15 5.23 3.70 14.77
N THR A 16 4.67 4.70 14.06
CA THR A 16 3.23 4.94 14.09
C THR A 16 2.61 4.82 12.72
N PHE A 17 1.31 4.51 12.71
CA PHE A 17 0.55 4.41 11.48
C PHE A 17 0.54 5.74 10.70
N ILE A 18 0.35 6.85 11.41
CA ILE A 18 0.31 8.18 10.79
C ILE A 18 1.65 8.53 10.14
N GLU A 19 2.77 8.22 10.79
CA GLU A 19 4.09 8.47 10.20
C GLU A 19 4.26 7.66 8.90
N ARG A 20 3.79 6.41 8.89
CA ARG A 20 3.85 5.57 7.69
C ARG A 20 2.97 6.13 6.58
N PHE A 21 1.77 6.59 6.93
CA PHE A 21 0.88 7.22 5.96
C PHE A 21 1.53 8.49 5.36
N GLU A 22 2.06 9.37 6.21
CA GLU A 22 2.70 10.61 5.74
C GLU A 22 3.88 10.32 4.82
N TYR A 23 4.67 9.31 5.14
CA TYR A 23 5.79 8.88 4.31
C TYR A 23 5.32 8.45 2.92
N LEU A 24 4.19 7.79 2.83
CA LEU A 24 3.66 7.25 1.58
C LEU A 24 2.80 8.23 0.80
N SER A 25 2.32 9.30 1.42
CA SER A 25 1.35 10.19 0.81
C SER A 25 1.88 10.81 -0.48
N LEU A 26 1.07 10.76 -1.54
CA LEU A 26 1.44 11.19 -2.88
C LEU A 26 0.74 12.48 -3.31
N GLN A 27 -0.14 12.99 -2.49
CA GLN A 27 -0.84 14.27 -2.70
C GLN A 27 -1.53 14.38 -4.07
N GLY A 28 -2.13 13.27 -4.51
CA GLY A 28 -2.90 13.26 -5.76
C GLY A 28 -2.08 13.17 -7.04
N GLN A 29 -0.78 12.95 -6.95
CA GLN A 29 0.09 12.94 -8.12
C GLN A 29 0.20 11.58 -8.82
N VAL A 30 -0.55 10.60 -8.36
CA VAL A 30 -0.38 9.21 -8.82
C VAL A 30 -1.38 8.85 -9.90
N GLY A 31 -0.90 8.11 -10.90
CA GLY A 31 -1.74 7.37 -11.83
C GLY A 31 -2.34 8.18 -12.96
N ILE A 32 -2.01 9.45 -13.06
CA ILE A 32 -2.53 10.28 -14.16
C ILE A 32 -2.09 9.73 -15.51
N ASP A 33 -0.83 9.33 -15.62
CA ASP A 33 -0.26 8.87 -16.88
C ASP A 33 -0.58 7.41 -17.20
N THR A 34 -0.98 6.63 -16.19
CA THR A 34 -1.27 5.20 -16.39
C THR A 34 -2.76 4.93 -16.60
N PHE A 35 -3.63 5.89 -16.30
CA PHE A 35 -5.07 5.68 -16.36
C PHE A 35 -5.57 5.61 -17.79
N GLY A 36 -6.11 4.46 -18.17
CA GLY A 36 -6.81 4.27 -19.43
C GLY A 36 -5.95 3.76 -20.57
N PHE A 37 -4.80 4.38 -20.81
CA PHE A 37 -3.99 4.06 -21.99
C PHE A 37 -3.39 2.64 -21.92
N ASP A 38 -2.80 2.28 -20.79
CA ASP A 38 -2.14 0.99 -20.60
C ASP A 38 -2.96 0.03 -19.75
N ARG A 39 -4.26 0.20 -19.76
CA ARG A 39 -5.16 -0.60 -18.91
C ARG A 39 -5.04 -2.10 -19.17
N TRP A 40 -4.97 -2.49 -20.44
CA TRP A 40 -4.82 -3.91 -20.81
C TRP A 40 -3.50 -4.49 -20.29
N MET A 41 -2.43 -3.70 -20.34
CA MET A 41 -1.12 -4.11 -19.84
C MET A 41 -1.14 -4.27 -18.32
N ASN A 42 -1.78 -3.33 -17.61
CA ASN A 42 -1.95 -3.43 -16.18
C ASN A 42 -2.76 -4.65 -15.79
N GLN A 43 -3.84 -4.94 -16.50
CA GLN A 43 -4.65 -6.12 -16.24
C GLN A 43 -3.86 -7.41 -16.45
N ALA A 44 -3.09 -7.51 -17.53
CA ALA A 44 -2.26 -8.67 -17.80
C ALA A 44 -1.24 -8.87 -16.68
N PHE A 45 -0.59 -7.79 -16.23
CA PHE A 45 0.37 -7.85 -15.15
C PHE A 45 -0.27 -8.35 -13.86
N TYR A 46 -1.41 -7.78 -13.46
CA TYR A 46 -2.07 -8.15 -12.20
C TYR A 46 -2.70 -9.53 -12.22
N GLN A 47 -2.84 -10.14 -13.40
CA GLN A 47 -3.30 -11.52 -13.53
C GLN A 47 -2.15 -12.50 -13.65
N SER A 48 -0.92 -12.03 -13.75
CA SER A 48 0.25 -12.89 -13.91
C SER A 48 0.52 -13.71 -12.67
N TYR A 49 1.15 -14.87 -12.89
CA TYR A 49 1.57 -15.74 -11.79
C TYR A 49 2.59 -15.05 -10.88
N GLU A 50 3.52 -14.33 -11.48
CA GLU A 50 4.57 -13.62 -10.76
C GLU A 50 3.99 -12.59 -9.79
N TRP A 51 3.01 -11.81 -10.24
CA TRP A 51 2.36 -10.83 -9.37
C TRP A 51 1.61 -11.51 -8.22
N LYS A 52 0.86 -12.56 -8.53
CA LYS A 52 0.08 -13.27 -7.50
C LYS A 52 0.99 -13.84 -6.42
N ARG A 53 2.15 -14.37 -6.83
CA ARG A 53 3.15 -14.91 -5.90
C ARG A 53 3.73 -13.82 -5.02
N VAL A 54 4.16 -12.71 -5.62
CA VAL A 54 4.72 -11.57 -4.90
C VAL A 54 3.69 -10.98 -3.94
N ARG A 55 2.45 -10.86 -4.39
CA ARG A 55 1.34 -10.37 -3.56
C ARG A 55 1.19 -11.20 -2.29
N GLN A 56 1.22 -12.51 -2.40
CA GLN A 56 1.12 -13.39 -1.25
C GLN A 56 2.31 -13.19 -0.29
N GLN A 57 3.49 -13.02 -0.82
CA GLN A 57 4.68 -12.76 -0.01
C GLN A 57 4.57 -11.45 0.77
N VAL A 58 4.04 -10.40 0.16
CA VAL A 58 3.85 -9.11 0.81
C VAL A 58 2.82 -9.22 1.93
N ILE A 59 1.69 -9.86 1.67
CA ILE A 59 0.65 -10.06 2.67
C ILE A 59 1.20 -10.82 3.88
N ALA A 60 1.96 -11.88 3.63
CA ALA A 60 2.56 -12.68 4.70
C ALA A 60 3.57 -11.86 5.51
N ARG A 61 4.42 -11.10 4.83
CA ARG A 61 5.41 -10.24 5.50
C ARG A 61 4.73 -9.20 6.40
N ASP A 62 3.64 -8.61 5.92
CA ASP A 62 2.93 -7.55 6.62
C ASP A 62 1.87 -8.11 7.60
N LEU A 63 1.75 -9.43 7.68
CA LEU A 63 0.79 -10.13 8.56
C LEU A 63 -0.66 -9.70 8.30
N GLY A 64 -0.99 -9.32 7.06
CA GLY A 64 -2.31 -8.84 6.69
C GLY A 64 -2.70 -7.52 7.35
N CYS A 65 -1.72 -6.78 7.85
CA CYS A 65 -1.96 -5.51 8.53
C CYS A 65 -1.80 -4.32 7.59
N ASP A 66 -2.63 -3.32 7.76
CA ASP A 66 -2.58 -2.08 7.00
C ASP A 66 -1.25 -1.37 7.27
N LEU A 67 -0.51 -1.06 6.22
CA LEU A 67 0.85 -0.51 6.27
C LEU A 67 1.81 -1.37 7.09
N GLY A 68 1.51 -2.66 7.23
CA GLY A 68 2.30 -3.58 8.04
C GLY A 68 2.33 -3.24 9.53
N MET A 69 1.41 -2.41 10.00
CA MET A 69 1.41 -1.95 11.39
C MET A 69 0.59 -2.89 12.27
N PRO A 70 1.20 -3.50 13.32
CA PRO A 70 0.45 -4.35 14.26
C PRO A 70 -0.73 -3.59 14.86
N GLY A 71 -1.86 -4.27 14.99
CA GLY A 71 -3.09 -3.65 15.48
C GLY A 71 -4.01 -3.11 14.39
N TYR A 72 -3.54 -3.10 13.15
CA TYR A 72 -4.32 -2.58 12.01
C TYR A 72 -4.65 -3.71 11.04
N GLU A 73 -5.09 -4.86 11.54
CA GLU A 73 -5.47 -6.01 10.75
C GLU A 73 -6.59 -5.65 9.78
N ILE A 74 -6.45 -6.10 8.52
CA ILE A 74 -7.42 -5.80 7.48
C ILE A 74 -8.42 -6.95 7.41
N HIS A 75 -9.70 -6.65 7.63
CA HIS A 75 -10.80 -7.62 7.58
C HIS A 75 -11.68 -7.45 6.37
N GLU A 76 -11.36 -6.49 5.52
CA GLU A 76 -12.10 -6.18 4.31
C GLU A 76 -11.21 -6.39 3.09
N ARG A 77 -11.50 -5.69 2.02
CA ARG A 77 -10.73 -5.76 0.79
C ARG A 77 -9.29 -5.28 1.00
N LEU A 78 -8.35 -6.17 0.76
CA LEU A 78 -6.92 -5.91 0.90
C LEU A 78 -6.33 -5.58 -0.47
N LEU A 79 -5.49 -4.57 -0.53
CA LEU A 79 -4.79 -4.15 -1.73
C LEU A 79 -3.28 -4.10 -1.46
N ILE A 80 -2.50 -4.28 -2.53
CA ILE A 80 -1.06 -4.09 -2.46
C ILE A 80 -0.73 -2.79 -3.19
N HIS A 81 -0.09 -1.87 -2.45
CA HIS A 81 0.27 -0.55 -2.95
C HIS A 81 1.73 -0.52 -3.38
N HIS A 82 1.99 0.09 -4.53
CA HIS A 82 3.35 0.36 -4.96
C HIS A 82 3.83 1.65 -4.31
N ILE A 83 4.87 1.55 -3.48
CA ILE A 83 5.39 2.69 -2.70
C ILE A 83 5.86 3.80 -3.63
N ASN A 84 6.60 3.43 -4.67
CA ASN A 84 6.94 4.35 -5.76
C ASN A 84 6.01 4.05 -6.93
N PRO A 85 5.29 5.07 -7.45
CA PRO A 85 4.35 4.84 -8.54
C PRO A 85 5.02 4.22 -9.76
N LEU A 86 4.30 3.33 -10.43
CA LEU A 86 4.76 2.71 -11.66
C LEU A 86 4.37 3.56 -12.84
N THR A 87 5.26 3.60 -13.84
CA THR A 87 4.96 4.15 -15.16
C THR A 87 4.70 3.00 -16.14
N PRO A 88 4.05 3.25 -17.30
CA PRO A 88 3.93 2.23 -18.33
C PRO A 88 5.28 1.66 -18.74
N GLU A 89 6.32 2.50 -18.76
CA GLU A 89 7.67 2.08 -19.10
C GLU A 89 8.22 1.07 -18.11
N ASP A 90 7.94 1.24 -16.82
CA ASP A 90 8.37 0.29 -15.79
C ASP A 90 7.83 -1.11 -16.08
N LEU A 91 6.59 -1.21 -16.55
CA LEU A 91 5.98 -2.51 -16.89
C LEU A 91 6.54 -3.09 -18.18
N ARG A 92 6.84 -2.24 -19.18
CA ARG A 92 7.43 -2.68 -20.45
C ARG A 92 8.85 -3.22 -20.27
N ASN A 93 9.60 -2.68 -19.33
CA ASN A 93 11.01 -2.98 -19.12
C ASN A 93 11.24 -4.15 -18.15
N GLY A 94 10.27 -5.05 -18.01
CA GLY A 94 10.44 -6.29 -17.26
C GLY A 94 9.81 -6.30 -15.87
N ALA A 95 9.13 -5.23 -15.50
CA ALA A 95 8.35 -5.13 -14.26
C ALA A 95 9.16 -5.32 -12.96
N ASP A 96 10.48 -5.10 -12.99
CA ASP A 96 11.33 -5.29 -11.79
C ASP A 96 10.85 -4.45 -10.62
N LEU A 97 10.54 -3.16 -10.86
CA LEU A 97 10.05 -2.27 -9.82
C LEU A 97 8.66 -2.70 -9.33
N ALA A 98 7.84 -3.22 -10.23
CA ALA A 98 6.49 -3.65 -9.90
C ALA A 98 6.46 -4.90 -9.02
N LEU A 99 7.51 -5.75 -9.12
CA LEU A 99 7.61 -7.01 -8.38
C LEU A 99 8.59 -6.92 -7.21
N ASP A 100 9.18 -5.76 -6.97
CA ASP A 100 10.17 -5.58 -5.91
C ASP A 100 9.48 -5.49 -4.56
N LEU A 101 9.76 -6.43 -3.67
CA LEU A 101 9.17 -6.49 -2.33
C LEU A 101 9.43 -5.21 -1.53
N ASP A 102 10.55 -4.55 -1.76
CA ASP A 102 10.91 -3.31 -1.07
C ASP A 102 10.10 -2.10 -1.58
N ASN A 103 9.36 -2.29 -2.68
CA ASN A 103 8.48 -1.27 -3.26
C ASN A 103 6.99 -1.56 -3.03
N LEU A 104 6.68 -2.52 -2.19
CA LEU A 104 5.28 -2.97 -2.01
C LEU A 104 4.90 -2.95 -0.53
N ILE A 105 3.66 -2.60 -0.27
CA ILE A 105 3.10 -2.58 1.09
C ILE A 105 1.62 -2.95 1.06
N THR A 106 1.17 -3.66 2.08
CA THR A 106 -0.24 -4.04 2.23
C THR A 106 -1.06 -2.84 2.70
N THR A 107 -2.21 -2.62 2.06
CA THR A 107 -3.14 -1.56 2.47
C THR A 107 -4.58 -2.07 2.43
N CYS A 108 -5.45 -1.45 3.23
CA CYS A 108 -6.88 -1.57 2.99
C CYS A 108 -7.29 -0.56 1.91
N HIS A 109 -8.50 -0.70 1.39
CA HIS A 109 -8.99 0.17 0.32
C HIS A 109 -8.99 1.66 0.72
N ARG A 110 -9.44 1.96 1.94
CA ARG A 110 -9.49 3.34 2.43
C ARG A 110 -8.12 3.96 2.56
N THR A 111 -7.16 3.23 3.11
CA THR A 111 -5.79 3.71 3.25
C THR A 111 -5.14 3.92 1.89
N HIS A 112 -5.39 3.02 0.94
CA HIS A 112 -4.88 3.16 -0.42
C HIS A 112 -5.38 4.46 -1.05
N ASN A 113 -6.67 4.76 -0.91
CA ASN A 113 -7.25 6.02 -1.41
C ASN A 113 -6.68 7.24 -0.69
N ALA A 114 -6.53 7.16 0.64
CA ALA A 114 -5.95 8.25 1.42
C ALA A 114 -4.55 8.61 0.94
N ILE A 115 -3.73 7.60 0.64
CA ILE A 115 -2.38 7.80 0.12
C ILE A 115 -2.42 8.49 -1.25
N HIS A 116 -3.25 7.99 -2.16
CA HIS A 116 -3.32 8.52 -3.52
C HIS A 116 -3.79 9.97 -3.56
N TYR A 117 -4.76 10.33 -2.72
CA TYR A 117 -5.30 11.70 -2.70
C TYR A 117 -4.60 12.60 -1.69
N GLY A 118 -3.70 12.04 -0.86
CA GLY A 118 -3.06 12.82 0.19
C GLY A 118 -4.04 13.32 1.23
N ASP A 119 -5.12 12.58 1.48
CA ASP A 119 -6.22 12.99 2.34
C ASP A 119 -6.34 12.09 3.56
N GLU A 120 -5.82 12.57 4.69
CA GLU A 120 -5.82 11.86 5.95
C GLU A 120 -7.24 11.51 6.44
N SER A 121 -8.23 12.30 6.07
CA SER A 121 -9.62 12.08 6.50
C SER A 121 -10.21 10.78 5.94
N LEU A 122 -9.61 10.23 4.88
CA LEU A 122 -10.05 8.96 4.29
C LEU A 122 -9.53 7.74 5.03
N LEU A 123 -8.57 7.90 5.95
CA LEU A 123 -8.00 6.78 6.69
C LEU A 123 -9.05 6.10 7.56
N PRO A 124 -8.94 4.77 7.73
CA PRO A 124 -9.79 4.07 8.66
C PRO A 124 -9.47 4.48 10.10
N ARG A 125 -10.48 4.47 10.96
CA ARG A 125 -10.24 4.72 12.38
C ARG A 125 -9.56 3.49 12.99
N PRO A 126 -8.51 3.67 13.80
CA PRO A 126 -7.90 2.54 14.47
C PRO A 126 -8.91 1.86 15.39
N VAL A 127 -8.80 0.53 15.50
CA VAL A 127 -9.58 -0.22 16.47
C VAL A 127 -9.02 0.12 17.84
N ILE A 128 -9.84 0.79 18.65
CA ILE A 128 -9.43 1.15 20.02
C ILE A 128 -9.56 -0.11 20.86
N GLN A 129 -8.43 -0.64 21.33
CA GLN A 129 -8.46 -1.70 22.31
C GLN A 129 -9.03 -1.13 23.62
N ARG A 130 -10.15 -1.73 24.04
CA ARG A 130 -10.73 -1.36 25.31
C ARG A 130 -9.91 -1.96 26.45
N THR A 131 -9.43 -1.12 27.33
CA THR A 131 -8.83 -1.57 28.57
C THR A 131 -9.89 -1.64 29.66
N PRO A 132 -9.66 -2.44 30.74
CA PRO A 132 -10.60 -2.43 31.87
C PRO A 132 -10.79 -1.01 32.41
N GLY A 133 -12.03 -0.58 32.53
CA GLY A 133 -12.35 0.78 32.96
C GLY A 133 -12.67 1.76 31.85
N ASP A 134 -12.38 1.42 30.59
CA ASP A 134 -12.70 2.26 29.44
C ASP A 134 -14.13 2.09 28.96
N THR A 135 -14.88 1.16 29.52
CA THR A 135 -16.26 0.92 29.13
C THR A 135 -17.13 2.03 29.68
N LYS A 136 -17.59 2.89 28.80
CA LYS A 136 -18.60 3.86 29.18
C LYS A 136 -19.96 3.19 29.11
N LEU A 137 -20.65 3.22 30.19
CA LEU A 137 -22.04 2.78 30.26
C LEU A 137 -22.92 3.98 29.93
N TRP A 138 -23.53 3.95 28.76
CA TRP A 138 -24.52 4.94 28.36
C TRP A 138 -25.64 4.25 27.59
#